data_9ba3b5f9fd4ef0905a7b0a29af6b8394
#
_entry.id   9ba3b5f9fd4ef0905a7b0a29af6b8394
#
_cell.length_a   1.000
_cell.length_b   1.000
_cell.length_c   1.000
_cell.angle_alpha   90.00
_cell.angle_beta   90.00
_cell.angle_gamma   90.00
#
_symmetry.space_group_name_H-M   'P 1'
#
loop_
_entity.id
_entity.type
_entity.pdbx_description
1 polymer ?
#
loop_
_entity_poly.entity_id
_entity_poly.type
_entity_poly.pdbx_seq_one_letter_code
_entity_poly.pdbx_strand_id
1 'polypeptide(L)'
;MDSVQAKVFVDDLYDQVHRHWEKRIHHGEFMTRLRDGTLPLPCLRRFFKDWGLFSIEVVALNAVSYYVHLPFFVENFDLLGPLCDKVAEELISPKPPGHILILLETANALGLSKEELFEQPASAPGRAISDYCRRVFQDGSIIELWGAHVYEETLGHWSQQWSQALVSHYGLSKRQAIYFNAHAEADLVEHEDHMGHGPLNRMILQRILEQGRTTKKLGYDPKYCAFTMVDLQAIMEQHALDNPYPA
;
A
#
# COMPACT_ATOMS: atom_id res chain seq x y z
N MET A 1 -1.21 27.20 -2.09
CA MET A 1 -2.28 27.36 -1.05
C MET A 1 -1.63 27.86 0.21
N ASP A 2 -2.37 28.59 1.07
CA ASP A 2 -1.87 28.77 2.42
C ASP A 2 -1.96 27.45 3.22
N SER A 3 -1.32 27.43 4.40
CA SER A 3 -1.21 26.18 5.21
C SER A 3 -2.58 25.65 5.67
N VAL A 4 -3.52 26.54 5.99
CA VAL A 4 -4.87 26.14 6.42
C VAL A 4 -5.63 25.51 5.25
N GLN A 5 -5.59 26.13 4.08
CA GLN A 5 -6.22 25.60 2.88
C GLN A 5 -5.60 24.25 2.45
N ALA A 6 -4.28 24.12 2.54
CA ALA A 6 -3.60 22.87 2.20
C ALA A 6 -4.01 21.75 3.15
N LYS A 7 -4.07 22.04 4.47
CA LYS A 7 -4.52 21.06 5.47
C LYS A 7 -5.96 20.62 5.21
N VAL A 8 -6.87 21.55 5.01
CA VAL A 8 -8.29 21.23 4.72
C VAL A 8 -8.41 20.38 3.46
N PHE A 9 -7.65 20.69 2.41
CA PHE A 9 -7.65 19.89 1.19
C PHE A 9 -7.15 18.46 1.44
N VAL A 10 -6.07 18.30 2.21
CA VAL A 10 -5.51 16.98 2.53
C VAL A 10 -6.50 16.18 3.36
N ASP A 11 -7.04 16.75 4.43
CA ASP A 11 -8.03 16.06 5.27
C ASP A 11 -9.25 15.61 4.47
N ASP A 12 -9.83 16.48 3.64
CA ASP A 12 -10.96 16.13 2.77
C ASP A 12 -10.63 15.03 1.76
N LEU A 13 -9.41 15.06 1.19
CA LEU A 13 -8.95 14.02 0.27
C LEU A 13 -8.88 12.66 0.97
N TYR A 14 -8.26 12.59 2.15
CA TYR A 14 -8.16 11.35 2.92
C TYR A 14 -9.53 10.82 3.31
N ASP A 15 -10.44 11.68 3.75
CA ASP A 15 -11.83 11.31 4.03
C ASP A 15 -12.55 10.76 2.80
N GLN A 16 -12.34 11.35 1.62
CA GLN A 16 -12.95 10.87 0.38
C GLN A 16 -12.38 9.50 -0.01
N VAL A 17 -11.05 9.31 0.12
CA VAL A 17 -10.39 8.03 -0.19
C VAL A 17 -10.85 6.94 0.77
N HIS A 18 -10.97 7.26 2.06
CA HIS A 18 -11.47 6.31 3.06
C HIS A 18 -12.91 5.86 2.74
N ARG A 19 -13.82 6.80 2.45
CA ARG A 19 -15.19 6.45 2.02
C ARG A 19 -15.22 5.63 0.73
N HIS A 20 -14.31 5.91 -0.21
CA HIS A 20 -14.20 5.13 -1.45
C HIS A 20 -13.71 3.71 -1.17
N TRP A 21 -12.69 3.57 -0.31
CA TRP A 21 -12.16 2.29 0.15
C TRP A 21 -13.22 1.47 0.91
N GLU A 22 -13.96 2.09 1.83
CA GLU A 22 -15.08 1.41 2.51
C GLU A 22 -16.06 0.80 1.52
N LYS A 23 -16.47 1.59 0.53
CA LYS A 23 -17.43 1.15 -0.49
C LYS A 23 -16.87 0.05 -1.39
N ARG A 24 -15.62 0.17 -1.82
CA ARG A 24 -15.04 -0.69 -2.86
C ARG A 24 -14.40 -1.96 -2.32
N ILE A 25 -13.81 -1.87 -1.13
CA ILE A 25 -12.99 -2.94 -0.54
C ILE A 25 -13.63 -3.43 0.76
N HIS A 26 -13.75 -2.56 1.77
CA HIS A 26 -14.22 -3.00 3.10
C HIS A 26 -15.56 -3.72 3.07
N HIS A 27 -16.53 -3.20 2.34
CA HIS A 27 -17.84 -3.83 2.13
C HIS A 27 -17.90 -4.75 0.89
N GLY A 28 -16.77 -4.94 0.19
CA GLY A 28 -16.66 -5.88 -0.91
C GLY A 28 -16.82 -7.33 -0.47
N GLU A 29 -17.24 -8.19 -1.39
CA GLU A 29 -17.48 -9.62 -1.10
C GLU A 29 -16.21 -10.32 -0.59
N PHE A 30 -15.05 -10.04 -1.19
CA PHE A 30 -13.77 -10.63 -0.79
C PHE A 30 -13.48 -10.35 0.69
N MET A 31 -13.46 -9.08 1.09
CA MET A 31 -13.16 -8.69 2.48
C MET A 31 -14.25 -9.11 3.47
N THR A 32 -15.51 -9.10 3.07
CA THR A 32 -16.60 -9.62 3.92
C THR A 32 -16.39 -11.08 4.20
N ARG A 33 -16.16 -11.90 3.17
CA ARG A 33 -15.94 -13.35 3.33
C ARG A 33 -14.62 -13.65 4.07
N LEU A 34 -13.59 -12.81 3.89
CA LEU A 34 -12.34 -12.94 4.65
C LEU A 34 -12.59 -12.76 6.15
N ARG A 35 -13.26 -11.69 6.55
CA ARG A 35 -13.58 -11.41 7.97
C ARG A 35 -14.47 -12.48 8.59
N ASP A 36 -15.39 -13.04 7.83
CA ASP A 36 -16.30 -14.09 8.28
C ASP A 36 -15.66 -15.48 8.26
N GLY A 37 -14.42 -15.62 7.79
CA GLY A 37 -13.73 -16.90 7.66
C GLY A 37 -14.33 -17.84 6.60
N THR A 38 -15.12 -17.30 5.66
CA THR A 38 -15.81 -18.07 4.60
C THR A 38 -15.14 -17.94 3.23
N LEU A 39 -14.08 -17.15 3.11
CA LEU A 39 -13.31 -17.03 1.87
C LEU A 39 -12.49 -18.30 1.64
N PRO A 40 -12.64 -18.99 0.49
CA PRO A 40 -11.89 -20.21 0.23
C PRO A 40 -10.38 -19.97 0.17
N LEU A 41 -9.58 -20.88 0.72
CA LEU A 41 -8.12 -20.78 0.68
C LEU A 41 -7.55 -20.60 -0.75
N PRO A 42 -8.08 -21.22 -1.81
CA PRO A 42 -7.65 -20.93 -3.18
C PRO A 42 -7.84 -19.47 -3.60
N CYS A 43 -8.87 -18.77 -3.10
CA CYS A 43 -9.04 -17.33 -3.37
C CYS A 43 -7.99 -16.50 -2.65
N LEU A 44 -7.68 -16.82 -1.38
CA LEU A 44 -6.58 -16.20 -0.64
C LEU A 44 -5.24 -16.37 -1.37
N ARG A 45 -4.93 -17.60 -1.81
CA ARG A 45 -3.72 -17.90 -2.56
C ARG A 45 -3.64 -17.10 -3.88
N ARG A 46 -4.75 -16.99 -4.61
CA ARG A 46 -4.81 -16.20 -5.85
C ARG A 46 -4.51 -14.74 -5.57
N PHE A 47 -5.16 -14.15 -4.58
CA PHE A 47 -4.90 -12.78 -4.18
C PHE A 47 -3.43 -12.58 -3.80
N PHE A 48 -2.90 -13.44 -2.92
CA PHE A 48 -1.51 -13.33 -2.45
C PHE A 48 -0.49 -13.48 -3.57
N LYS A 49 -0.77 -14.35 -4.55
CA LYS A 49 0.05 -14.51 -5.75
C LYS A 49 0.17 -13.20 -6.54
N ASP A 50 -0.95 -12.49 -6.72
CA ASP A 50 -0.97 -11.23 -7.45
C ASP A 50 -0.39 -10.07 -6.62
N TRP A 51 -0.66 -10.07 -5.31
CA TRP A 51 -0.12 -9.12 -4.35
C TRP A 51 1.41 -9.19 -4.20
N GLY A 52 1.99 -10.38 -4.34
CA GLY A 52 3.43 -10.59 -4.25
C GLY A 52 4.23 -9.77 -5.26
N LEU A 53 3.78 -9.73 -6.52
CA LEU A 53 4.43 -8.89 -7.54
C LEU A 53 4.34 -7.40 -7.17
N PHE A 54 3.15 -6.94 -6.79
CA PHE A 54 2.94 -5.56 -6.38
C PHE A 54 3.86 -5.17 -5.21
N SER A 55 3.90 -6.00 -4.15
CA SER A 55 4.71 -5.72 -2.95
C SER A 55 6.20 -5.60 -3.26
N ILE A 56 6.76 -6.49 -4.07
CA ILE A 56 8.18 -6.42 -4.46
C ILE A 56 8.47 -5.13 -5.22
N GLU A 57 7.64 -4.80 -6.20
CA GLU A 57 7.87 -3.62 -7.04
C GLU A 57 7.71 -2.33 -6.25
N VAL A 58 6.71 -2.24 -5.37
CA VAL A 58 6.47 -1.03 -4.57
C VAL A 58 7.63 -0.75 -3.61
N VAL A 59 8.19 -1.78 -2.97
CA VAL A 59 9.40 -1.62 -2.13
C VAL A 59 10.55 -0.99 -2.92
N ALA A 60 10.81 -1.47 -4.14
CA ALA A 60 11.84 -0.90 -5.00
C ALA A 60 11.49 0.51 -5.49
N LEU A 61 10.23 0.74 -5.85
CA LEU A 61 9.75 2.03 -6.33
C LEU A 61 9.80 3.13 -5.27
N ASN A 62 9.65 2.81 -3.99
CA ASN A 62 9.82 3.77 -2.90
C ASN A 62 11.24 4.39 -2.92
N ALA A 63 12.27 3.59 -3.15
CA ALA A 63 13.64 4.10 -3.28
C ALA A 63 13.83 4.97 -4.53
N VAL A 64 13.21 4.59 -5.66
CA VAL A 64 13.24 5.39 -6.90
C VAL A 64 12.54 6.73 -6.69
N SER A 65 11.38 6.74 -6.05
CA SER A 65 10.62 7.95 -5.76
C SER A 65 11.40 8.94 -4.91
N TYR A 66 12.09 8.45 -3.89
CA TYR A 66 13.01 9.23 -3.07
C TYR A 66 14.07 9.92 -3.94
N TYR A 67 14.74 9.16 -4.81
CA TYR A 67 15.78 9.70 -5.68
C TYR A 67 15.24 10.75 -6.68
N VAL A 68 14.13 10.47 -7.31
CA VAL A 68 13.50 11.38 -8.32
C VAL A 68 13.08 12.70 -7.69
N HIS A 69 12.64 12.69 -6.44
CA HIS A 69 12.13 13.87 -5.74
C HIS A 69 13.08 14.40 -4.67
N LEU A 70 14.33 13.93 -4.63
CA LEU A 70 15.37 14.39 -3.69
C LEU A 70 15.48 15.92 -3.57
N PRO A 71 15.42 16.73 -4.65
CA PRO A 71 15.47 18.19 -4.53
C PRO A 71 14.37 18.76 -3.63
N PHE A 72 13.15 18.21 -3.66
CA PHE A 72 12.07 18.63 -2.76
C PHE A 72 12.42 18.33 -1.30
N PHE A 73 12.94 17.15 -1.01
CA PHE A 73 13.27 16.74 0.36
C PHE A 73 14.48 17.47 0.93
N VAL A 74 15.46 17.83 0.09
CA VAL A 74 16.59 18.67 0.50
C VAL A 74 16.11 20.07 0.88
N GLU A 75 15.13 20.64 0.20
CA GLU A 75 14.49 21.90 0.57
C GLU A 75 13.58 21.78 1.82
N ASN A 76 13.11 20.58 2.15
CA ASN A 76 12.24 20.25 3.28
C ASN A 76 12.91 19.20 4.17
N PHE A 77 14.03 19.59 4.76
CA PHE A 77 14.93 18.68 5.46
C PHE A 77 14.28 18.01 6.69
N ASP A 78 13.27 18.64 7.26
CA ASP A 78 12.42 18.08 8.34
C ASP A 78 11.63 16.83 7.91
N LEU A 79 11.33 16.69 6.62
CA LEU A 79 10.65 15.52 6.05
C LEU A 79 11.61 14.44 5.59
N LEU A 80 12.90 14.76 5.42
CA LEU A 80 13.89 13.85 4.85
C LEU A 80 14.20 12.69 5.78
N GLY A 81 14.38 12.95 7.08
CA GLY A 81 14.65 11.93 8.08
C GLY A 81 13.53 10.87 8.13
N PRO A 82 12.27 11.28 8.40
CA PRO A 82 11.14 10.35 8.42
C PRO A 82 10.95 9.56 7.10
N LEU A 83 11.24 10.18 5.95
CA LEU A 83 11.19 9.47 4.67
C LEU A 83 12.28 8.39 4.56
N CYS A 84 13.50 8.69 5.02
CA CYS A 84 14.57 7.72 5.05
C CYS A 84 14.24 6.54 5.97
N ASP A 85 13.63 6.80 7.13
CA ASP A 85 13.20 5.77 8.06
C ASP A 85 12.13 4.88 7.42
N LYS A 86 11.12 5.46 6.76
CA LYS A 86 10.13 4.71 5.98
C LYS A 86 10.76 3.80 4.93
N VAL A 87 11.66 4.32 4.10
CA VAL A 87 12.34 3.54 3.05
C VAL A 87 13.21 2.45 3.68
N ALA A 88 13.90 2.75 4.79
CA ALA A 88 14.71 1.78 5.49
C ALA A 88 13.85 0.66 6.08
N GLU A 89 12.71 0.97 6.67
CA GLU A 89 11.78 -0.02 7.22
C GLU A 89 11.38 -1.03 6.15
N GLU A 90 10.96 -0.58 4.99
CA GLU A 90 10.56 -1.45 3.87
C GLU A 90 11.68 -2.39 3.42
N LEU A 91 12.93 -1.93 3.46
CA LEU A 91 14.09 -2.67 2.91
C LEU A 91 14.80 -3.53 3.95
N ILE A 92 14.76 -3.17 5.23
CA ILE A 92 15.60 -3.80 6.25
C ILE A 92 14.84 -4.34 7.47
N SER A 93 13.58 -3.94 7.71
CA SER A 93 12.82 -4.41 8.88
C SER A 93 11.99 -5.66 8.53
N PRO A 94 11.95 -6.69 9.41
CA PRO A 94 12.71 -6.88 10.65
C PRO A 94 14.20 -7.24 10.41
N LYS A 95 14.56 -7.58 9.19
CA LYS A 95 15.92 -7.78 8.67
C LYS A 95 15.88 -7.83 7.14
N PRO A 96 16.97 -7.55 6.44
CA PRO A 96 17.01 -7.66 4.97
C PRO A 96 16.58 -9.04 4.47
N PRO A 97 15.78 -9.10 3.43
CA PRO A 97 15.29 -8.06 2.52
C PRO A 97 13.99 -7.34 2.95
N GLY A 98 13.78 -7.08 4.22
CA GLY A 98 12.69 -6.25 4.72
C GLY A 98 11.31 -6.90 4.59
N HIS A 99 10.33 -6.13 4.20
CA HIS A 99 8.94 -6.58 4.08
C HIS A 99 8.75 -7.71 3.06
N ILE A 100 9.66 -7.88 2.10
CA ILE A 100 9.67 -9.04 1.18
C ILE A 100 9.86 -10.36 1.97
N LEU A 101 10.67 -10.36 3.04
CA LEU A 101 10.87 -11.54 3.87
C LEU A 101 9.58 -11.95 4.59
N ILE A 102 8.92 -11.00 5.24
CA ILE A 102 7.69 -11.29 5.98
C ILE A 102 6.50 -11.60 5.07
N LEU A 103 6.47 -11.03 3.86
CA LEU A 103 5.53 -11.42 2.82
C LEU A 103 5.70 -12.90 2.45
N LEU A 104 6.94 -13.34 2.25
CA LEU A 104 7.24 -14.74 1.93
C LEU A 104 6.91 -15.68 3.09
N GLU A 105 7.13 -15.29 4.34
CA GLU A 105 6.74 -16.09 5.51
C GLU A 105 5.21 -16.30 5.55
N THR A 106 4.43 -15.24 5.29
CA THR A 106 2.96 -15.33 5.24
C THR A 106 2.49 -16.14 4.03
N ALA A 107 3.08 -15.95 2.86
CA ALA A 107 2.77 -16.72 1.65
C ALA A 107 3.00 -18.22 1.84
N ASN A 108 4.13 -18.59 2.43
CA ASN A 108 4.46 -19.99 2.75
C ASN A 108 3.44 -20.60 3.73
N ALA A 109 2.98 -19.84 4.72
CA ALA A 109 1.95 -20.31 5.64
C ALA A 109 0.59 -20.54 4.94
N LEU A 110 0.33 -19.83 3.86
CA LEU A 110 -0.84 -20.05 2.99
C LEU A 110 -0.60 -21.15 1.94
N GLY A 111 0.58 -21.76 1.90
CA GLY A 111 0.95 -22.84 0.99
C GLY A 111 1.39 -22.36 -0.39
N LEU A 112 1.91 -21.14 -0.51
CA LEU A 112 2.57 -20.64 -1.72
C LEU A 112 4.09 -20.70 -1.55
N SER A 113 4.80 -21.30 -2.51
CA SER A 113 6.25 -21.26 -2.53
C SER A 113 6.78 -19.91 -3.01
N LYS A 114 8.07 -19.68 -2.80
CA LYS A 114 8.76 -18.50 -3.33
C LYS A 114 8.65 -18.41 -4.86
N GLU A 115 8.83 -19.53 -5.54
CA GLU A 115 8.75 -19.64 -6.99
C GLU A 115 7.36 -19.31 -7.51
N GLU A 116 6.32 -19.81 -6.82
CA GLU A 116 4.93 -19.47 -7.15
C GLU A 116 4.64 -17.99 -6.91
N LEU A 117 5.18 -17.40 -5.85
CA LEU A 117 4.92 -15.99 -5.51
C LEU A 117 5.64 -15.03 -6.47
N PHE A 118 6.90 -15.31 -6.82
CA PHE A 118 7.78 -14.33 -7.45
C PHE A 118 8.20 -14.67 -8.90
N GLU A 119 8.29 -15.95 -9.25
CA GLU A 119 8.81 -16.35 -10.56
C GLU A 119 7.72 -16.59 -11.60
N GLN A 120 6.50 -16.89 -11.16
CA GLN A 120 5.38 -17.04 -12.06
C GLN A 120 4.71 -15.70 -12.36
N PRO A 121 4.19 -15.49 -13.57
CA PRO A 121 3.49 -14.26 -13.91
C PRO A 121 2.27 -14.03 -13.00
N ALA A 122 2.10 -12.82 -12.51
CA ALA A 122 0.86 -12.40 -11.91
C ALA A 122 -0.25 -12.30 -12.96
N SER A 123 -1.49 -12.32 -12.52
CA SER A 123 -2.65 -12.09 -13.39
C SER A 123 -2.64 -10.67 -13.99
N ALA A 124 -3.53 -10.43 -14.97
CA ALA A 124 -3.66 -9.09 -15.55
C ALA A 124 -4.04 -8.03 -14.49
N PRO A 125 -4.97 -8.26 -13.53
CA PRO A 125 -5.21 -7.34 -12.42
C PRO A 125 -3.99 -7.10 -11.52
N GLY A 126 -3.25 -8.15 -11.14
CA GLY A 126 -2.04 -8.01 -10.33
C GLY A 126 -0.95 -7.21 -11.05
N ARG A 127 -0.82 -7.34 -12.36
CA ARG A 127 0.09 -6.49 -13.15
C ARG A 127 -0.41 -5.07 -13.30
N ALA A 128 -1.72 -4.85 -13.42
CA ALA A 128 -2.27 -3.53 -13.62
C ALA A 128 -1.95 -2.57 -12.46
N ILE A 129 -2.04 -3.03 -11.20
CA ILE A 129 -1.67 -2.20 -10.04
C ILE A 129 -0.16 -1.92 -10.03
N SER A 130 0.68 -2.91 -10.33
CA SER A 130 2.14 -2.75 -10.39
C SER A 130 2.55 -1.80 -11.52
N ASP A 131 1.96 -1.93 -12.71
CA ASP A 131 2.24 -1.06 -13.85
C ASP A 131 1.78 0.38 -13.60
N TYR A 132 0.65 0.55 -12.91
CA TYR A 132 0.17 1.87 -12.50
C TYR A 132 1.12 2.51 -11.50
N CYS A 133 1.56 1.79 -10.46
CA CYS A 133 2.56 2.28 -9.51
C CYS A 133 3.85 2.65 -10.22
N ARG A 134 4.38 1.79 -11.07
CA ARG A 134 5.58 2.09 -11.86
C ARG A 134 5.42 3.39 -12.64
N ARG A 135 4.28 3.56 -13.32
CA ARG A 135 3.97 4.78 -14.07
C ARG A 135 3.98 6.03 -13.21
N VAL A 136 3.31 5.98 -12.05
CA VAL A 136 3.19 7.16 -11.16
C VAL A 136 4.51 7.46 -10.45
N PHE A 137 5.21 6.42 -9.96
CA PHE A 137 6.42 6.59 -9.16
C PHE A 137 7.64 7.00 -10.00
N GLN A 138 7.75 6.52 -11.23
CA GLN A 138 8.90 6.85 -12.10
C GLN A 138 8.66 8.11 -12.95
N ASP A 139 7.49 8.24 -13.54
CA ASP A 139 7.19 9.26 -14.54
C ASP A 139 6.33 10.41 -14.00
N GLY A 140 5.65 10.19 -12.86
CA GLY A 140 4.76 11.17 -12.25
C GLY A 140 5.50 12.38 -11.68
N SER A 141 4.75 13.43 -11.41
CA SER A 141 5.20 14.55 -10.60
C SER A 141 5.05 14.23 -9.11
N ILE A 142 5.65 15.04 -8.25
CA ILE A 142 5.59 14.84 -6.81
C ILE A 142 4.14 14.86 -6.27
N ILE A 143 3.25 15.69 -6.82
CA ILE A 143 1.85 15.76 -6.41
C ILE A 143 1.06 14.52 -6.85
N GLU A 144 1.37 13.92 -8.00
CA GLU A 144 0.76 12.69 -8.48
C GLU A 144 1.22 11.50 -7.64
N LEU A 145 2.50 11.43 -7.34
CA LEU A 145 3.08 10.39 -6.49
C LEU A 145 2.46 10.42 -5.09
N TRP A 146 2.50 11.58 -4.40
CA TRP A 146 1.92 11.67 -3.05
C TRP A 146 0.40 11.59 -3.04
N GLY A 147 -0.25 11.88 -4.16
CA GLY A 147 -1.67 11.52 -4.36
C GLY A 147 -1.90 10.02 -4.31
N ALA A 148 -1.02 9.22 -4.91
CA ALA A 148 -1.12 7.76 -4.83
C ALA A 148 -0.81 7.23 -3.41
N HIS A 149 0.13 7.83 -2.68
CA HIS A 149 0.46 7.45 -1.30
C HIS A 149 -0.67 7.69 -0.28
N VAL A 150 -1.70 8.48 -0.60
CA VAL A 150 -2.91 8.59 0.24
C VAL A 150 -3.57 7.23 0.48
N TYR A 151 -3.40 6.30 -0.43
CA TYR A 151 -3.89 4.93 -0.33
C TYR A 151 -3.29 4.15 0.87
N GLU A 152 -2.07 4.46 1.33
CA GLU A 152 -1.38 3.68 2.38
C GLU A 152 -2.15 3.67 3.72
N GLU A 153 -2.82 4.76 4.10
CA GLU A 153 -3.63 4.76 5.32
C GLU A 153 -4.77 3.73 5.23
N THR A 154 -5.41 3.61 4.06
CA THR A 154 -6.44 2.56 3.86
C THR A 154 -5.82 1.16 3.82
N LEU A 155 -4.58 1.03 3.38
CA LEU A 155 -3.82 -0.22 3.41
C LEU A 155 -3.54 -0.68 4.84
N GLY A 156 -3.24 0.25 5.76
CA GLY A 156 -3.09 -0.07 7.18
C GLY A 156 -4.37 -0.66 7.79
N HIS A 157 -5.52 -0.03 7.55
CA HIS A 157 -6.82 -0.57 7.99
C HIS A 157 -7.17 -1.93 7.36
N TRP A 158 -6.88 -2.09 6.09
CA TRP A 158 -7.04 -3.35 5.38
C TRP A 158 -6.14 -4.45 5.95
N SER A 159 -4.89 -4.14 6.21
CA SER A 159 -3.90 -5.06 6.79
C SER A 159 -4.30 -5.52 8.19
N GLN A 160 -4.87 -4.63 9.01
CA GLN A 160 -5.40 -5.00 10.32
C GLN A 160 -6.49 -6.07 10.22
N GLN A 161 -7.42 -5.91 9.28
CA GLN A 161 -8.50 -6.89 9.06
C GLN A 161 -7.97 -8.24 8.57
N TRP A 162 -6.99 -8.22 7.66
CA TRP A 162 -6.32 -9.42 7.19
C TRP A 162 -5.63 -10.17 8.32
N SER A 163 -4.82 -9.48 9.13
CA SER A 163 -4.11 -10.08 10.26
C SER A 163 -5.09 -10.76 11.22
N GLN A 164 -6.17 -10.07 11.58
CA GLN A 164 -7.20 -10.62 12.46
C GLN A 164 -7.87 -11.86 11.86
N ALA A 165 -8.26 -11.81 10.59
CA ALA A 165 -8.93 -12.91 9.91
C ALA A 165 -8.01 -14.14 9.76
N LEU A 166 -6.76 -13.96 9.32
CA LEU A 166 -5.81 -15.05 9.15
C LEU A 166 -5.56 -15.81 10.44
N VAL A 167 -5.46 -15.10 11.57
CA VAL A 167 -5.26 -15.72 12.89
C VAL A 167 -6.55 -16.39 13.39
N SER A 168 -7.71 -15.75 13.25
CA SER A 168 -8.96 -16.22 13.83
C SER A 168 -9.60 -17.36 13.04
N HIS A 169 -9.45 -17.38 11.71
CA HIS A 169 -10.23 -18.27 10.84
C HIS A 169 -9.40 -19.20 9.96
N TYR A 170 -8.14 -18.83 9.65
CA TYR A 170 -7.30 -19.60 8.71
C TYR A 170 -6.17 -20.37 9.40
N GLY A 171 -6.13 -20.36 10.74
CA GLY A 171 -5.20 -21.15 11.53
C GLY A 171 -3.75 -20.67 11.51
N LEU A 172 -3.48 -19.44 11.02
CA LEU A 172 -2.15 -18.85 11.07
C LEU A 172 -1.85 -18.36 12.50
N SER A 173 -0.61 -18.56 12.94
CA SER A 173 -0.11 -17.88 14.13
C SER A 173 0.10 -16.38 13.84
N LYS A 174 0.16 -15.56 14.90
CA LYS A 174 0.52 -14.12 14.75
C LYS A 174 1.83 -13.91 14.00
N ARG A 175 2.81 -14.80 14.20
CA ARG A 175 4.09 -14.76 13.47
C ARG A 175 3.91 -15.01 11.98
N GLN A 176 3.03 -15.93 11.60
CA GLN A 176 2.78 -16.23 10.19
C GLN A 176 1.94 -15.15 9.49
N ALA A 177 1.16 -14.38 10.22
CA ALA A 177 0.41 -13.22 9.71
C ALA A 177 1.21 -11.90 9.82
N ILE A 178 2.52 -11.96 10.09
CA ILE A 178 3.35 -10.80 10.43
C ILE A 178 3.38 -9.73 9.33
N TYR A 179 3.27 -10.11 8.07
CA TYR A 179 3.25 -9.16 6.97
C TYR A 179 2.15 -8.10 7.15
N PHE A 180 0.94 -8.55 7.43
CA PHE A 180 -0.18 -7.64 7.64
C PHE A 180 -0.11 -6.90 8.98
N ASN A 181 0.44 -7.54 10.01
CA ASN A 181 0.62 -6.88 11.30
C ASN A 181 1.62 -5.72 11.20
N ALA A 182 2.74 -5.93 10.51
CA ALA A 182 3.76 -4.91 10.32
C ALA A 182 3.20 -3.70 9.54
N HIS A 183 2.45 -3.94 8.45
CA HIS A 183 1.83 -2.86 7.70
C HIS A 183 0.75 -2.12 8.49
N ALA A 184 -0.07 -2.83 9.28
CA ALA A 184 -1.07 -2.16 10.13
C ALA A 184 -0.40 -1.24 11.17
N GLU A 185 0.74 -1.66 11.73
CA GLU A 185 1.52 -0.88 12.69
C GLU A 185 2.22 0.30 12.00
N ALA A 186 2.95 0.05 10.91
CA ALA A 186 3.69 1.06 10.17
C ALA A 186 2.81 2.18 9.61
N ASP A 187 1.62 1.84 9.11
CA ASP A 187 0.77 2.80 8.42
C ASP A 187 -0.14 3.61 9.36
N LEU A 188 -0.51 3.03 10.53
CA LEU A 188 -1.54 3.61 11.40
C LEU A 188 -1.01 4.12 12.75
N VAL A 189 0.12 3.60 13.25
CA VAL A 189 0.57 3.88 14.61
C VAL A 189 1.69 4.90 14.61
N GLU A 190 1.52 5.95 15.45
CA GLU A 190 2.60 6.87 15.81
C GLU A 190 3.26 6.40 17.09
N HIS A 191 4.56 6.26 17.08
CA HIS A 191 5.39 6.03 18.26
C HIS A 191 6.17 7.29 18.61
N GLU A 192 6.61 7.45 19.87
CA GLU A 192 7.33 8.65 20.34
C GLU A 192 8.55 9.02 19.48
N ASP A 193 9.21 8.02 18.89
CA ASP A 193 10.43 8.19 18.10
C ASP A 193 10.24 7.87 16.61
N HIS A 194 9.03 7.52 16.14
CA HIS A 194 8.78 7.10 14.77
C HIS A 194 7.41 7.56 14.28
N MET A 195 7.41 8.27 13.15
CA MET A 195 6.18 8.74 12.50
C MET A 195 5.63 7.64 11.60
N GLY A 196 4.37 7.26 11.78
CA GLY A 196 3.70 6.33 10.88
C GLY A 196 3.63 6.84 9.43
N HIS A 197 3.56 5.91 8.47
CA HIS A 197 3.56 6.25 7.04
C HIS A 197 2.37 7.13 6.65
N GLY A 198 1.18 6.87 7.18
CA GLY A 198 -0.02 7.68 6.93
C GLY A 198 0.17 9.15 7.32
N PRO A 199 0.50 9.47 8.59
CA PRO A 199 0.84 10.81 9.04
C PRO A 199 1.95 11.48 8.22
N LEU A 200 3.03 10.77 7.93
CA LEU A 200 4.12 11.28 7.10
C LEU A 200 3.63 11.68 5.69
N ASN A 201 2.86 10.83 5.05
CA ASN A 201 2.33 11.10 3.72
C ASN A 201 1.39 12.30 3.71
N ARG A 202 0.58 12.50 4.77
CA ARG A 202 -0.25 13.71 4.94
C ARG A 202 0.61 14.97 5.02
N MET A 203 1.67 14.96 5.82
CA MET A 203 2.59 16.10 5.96
C MET A 203 3.29 16.43 4.65
N ILE A 204 3.78 15.43 3.93
CA ILE A 204 4.45 15.64 2.63
C ILE A 204 3.47 16.22 1.62
N LEU A 205 2.27 15.67 1.49
CA LEU A 205 1.26 16.17 0.56
C LEU A 205 0.85 17.62 0.90
N GLN A 206 0.67 17.94 2.17
CA GLN A 206 0.38 19.30 2.62
C GLN A 206 1.51 20.25 2.22
N ARG A 207 2.77 19.88 2.46
CA ARG A 207 3.94 20.71 2.10
C ARG A 207 4.05 20.95 0.59
N ILE A 208 3.76 19.94 -0.22
CA ILE A 208 3.71 20.05 -1.69
C ILE A 208 2.71 21.12 -2.12
N LEU A 209 1.52 21.12 -1.50
CA LEU A 209 0.45 22.09 -1.80
C LEU A 209 0.81 23.50 -1.32
N GLU A 210 1.37 23.64 -0.13
CA GLU A 210 1.83 24.92 0.43
C GLU A 210 2.88 25.58 -0.47
N GLN A 211 3.79 24.79 -1.03
CA GLN A 211 4.84 25.27 -1.94
C GLN A 211 4.35 25.45 -3.39
N GLY A 212 3.08 25.18 -3.69
CA GLY A 212 2.53 25.32 -5.02
C GLY A 212 3.08 24.33 -6.05
N ARG A 213 3.64 23.20 -5.61
CA ARG A 213 4.20 22.16 -6.49
C ARG A 213 3.10 21.26 -7.05
N THR A 214 2.14 21.86 -7.75
CA THR A 214 0.92 21.21 -8.25
C THR A 214 0.95 20.85 -9.73
N THR A 215 2.09 20.96 -10.39
CA THR A 215 2.27 20.56 -11.78
C THR A 215 2.09 19.05 -11.93
N LYS A 216 1.25 18.62 -12.86
CA LYS A 216 0.91 17.24 -13.13
C LYS A 216 1.57 16.80 -14.44
N LYS A 217 2.55 15.91 -14.36
CA LYS A 217 3.26 15.39 -15.56
C LYS A 217 2.41 14.37 -16.34
N LEU A 218 1.64 13.55 -15.62
CA LEU A 218 0.74 12.56 -16.21
C LEU A 218 -0.68 13.09 -16.43
N GLY A 219 -0.97 14.29 -15.92
CA GLY A 219 -2.30 14.89 -15.96
C GLY A 219 -3.26 14.40 -14.89
N TYR A 220 -2.79 13.61 -13.92
CA TYR A 220 -3.61 13.04 -12.86
C TYR A 220 -3.72 14.01 -11.67
N ASP A 221 -4.89 14.15 -11.08
CA ASP A 221 -5.02 14.81 -9.80
C ASP A 221 -4.80 13.83 -8.63
N PRO A 222 -4.50 14.32 -7.41
CA PRO A 222 -4.25 13.46 -6.27
C PRO A 222 -5.38 12.49 -5.94
N LYS A 223 -6.63 12.93 -6.10
CA LYS A 223 -7.80 12.09 -5.87
C LYS A 223 -7.88 10.96 -6.88
N TYR A 224 -7.66 11.27 -8.18
CA TYR A 224 -7.61 10.24 -9.21
C TYR A 224 -6.51 9.21 -8.90
N CYS A 225 -5.33 9.67 -8.47
CA CYS A 225 -4.23 8.77 -8.13
C CYS A 225 -4.61 7.81 -7.00
N ALA A 226 -5.15 8.32 -5.90
CA ALA A 226 -5.56 7.49 -4.76
C ALA A 226 -6.72 6.56 -5.08
N PHE A 227 -7.75 7.06 -5.78
CA PHE A 227 -8.93 6.25 -6.14
C PHE A 227 -8.55 5.12 -7.09
N THR A 228 -7.63 5.36 -8.03
CA THR A 228 -7.13 4.31 -8.93
C THR A 228 -6.44 3.19 -8.16
N MET A 229 -5.66 3.50 -7.12
CA MET A 229 -5.05 2.47 -6.25
C MET A 229 -6.12 1.58 -5.59
N VAL A 230 -7.14 2.20 -4.99
CA VAL A 230 -8.26 1.50 -4.36
C VAL A 230 -9.02 0.63 -5.39
N ASP A 231 -9.32 1.19 -6.56
CA ASP A 231 -10.06 0.46 -7.60
C ASP A 231 -9.28 -0.71 -8.18
N LEU A 232 -7.97 -0.57 -8.38
CA LEU A 232 -7.12 -1.66 -8.87
C LEU A 232 -7.00 -2.79 -7.84
N GLN A 233 -6.89 -2.47 -6.54
CA GLN A 233 -6.96 -3.48 -5.49
C GLN A 233 -8.32 -4.19 -5.49
N ALA A 234 -9.43 -3.45 -5.57
CA ALA A 234 -10.77 -4.05 -5.61
C ALA A 234 -10.97 -4.98 -6.82
N ILE A 235 -10.41 -4.62 -7.98
CA ILE A 235 -10.42 -5.48 -9.19
C ILE A 235 -9.60 -6.75 -8.95
N MET A 236 -8.47 -6.66 -8.26
CA MET A 236 -7.64 -7.81 -7.93
C MET A 236 -8.33 -8.76 -6.93
N GLU A 237 -9.00 -8.21 -5.92
CA GLU A 237 -9.81 -8.97 -4.97
C GLU A 237 -10.97 -9.70 -5.68
N GLN A 238 -11.68 -9.02 -6.58
CA GLN A 238 -12.74 -9.64 -7.38
C GLN A 238 -12.19 -10.73 -8.30
N HIS A 239 -11.05 -10.48 -8.94
CA HIS A 239 -10.38 -11.51 -9.77
C HIS A 239 -10.04 -12.76 -8.96
N ALA A 240 -9.62 -12.60 -7.73
CA ALA A 240 -9.30 -13.74 -6.86
C ALA A 240 -10.54 -14.58 -6.48
N LEU A 241 -11.72 -13.96 -6.38
CA LEU A 241 -12.99 -14.65 -6.21
C LEU A 241 -13.38 -15.44 -7.47
N ASP A 242 -13.26 -14.81 -8.63
CA ASP A 242 -13.72 -15.39 -9.90
C ASP A 242 -12.76 -16.45 -10.45
N ASN A 243 -11.48 -16.38 -10.08
CA ASN A 243 -10.39 -17.23 -10.60
C ASN A 243 -9.52 -17.78 -9.46
N PRO A 244 -10.07 -18.64 -8.58
CA PRO A 244 -9.30 -19.18 -7.46
C PRO A 244 -8.03 -19.91 -7.93
N TYR A 245 -7.00 -19.89 -7.09
CA TYR A 245 -5.74 -20.57 -7.38
C TYR A 245 -5.98 -22.08 -7.53
N PRO A 246 -5.36 -22.76 -8.51
CA PRO A 246 -5.51 -24.21 -8.65
C PRO A 246 -5.11 -24.97 -7.38
N ALA A 247 -5.80 -26.06 -7.12
CA ALA A 247 -5.55 -26.93 -5.98
C ALA A 247 -4.23 -27.70 -6.15
#